data_19bd53c269270a102ece11d8edd8cdbe
#
_entry.id   19bd53c269270a102ece11d8edd8cdbe
#
_cell.length_a   1.000
_cell.length_b   1.000
_cell.length_c   1.000
_cell.angle_alpha   90.00
_cell.angle_beta   90.00
_cell.angle_gamma   90.00
#
_symmetry.space_group_name_H-M   'P 1'
#
loop_
_entity.id
_entity.type
_entity.pdbx_description
1 polymer ?
#
loop_
_entity_poly.entity_id
_entity_poly.type
_entity_poly.pdbx_seq_one_letter_code
_entity_poly.pdbx_strand_id
1 'polypeptide(L)'
;MNDYLQTNARYWSGTYNAPNVESFIFRFYGRILKFDYGIDGSGHERLLDFGCGQGAALAFFDNLGFDCFGVDIAANDIAVARSRMPHIASHFAVIDPKPNPEQIFFGGNFDIVISIQTLDFLSNTDFDLAIKCLYNNMKVGSKIYASMNGWAHYYRNHATYVGDGLWHVQFKTDRLDYDLYLNFVRDKEEMAKKFSLFRPVYLDYYDYSFREEGSELRYTFFGVKE
;
A
#
# COMPACT_ATOMS: atom_id res chain seq x y z
N MET A 1 -25.85 -0.58 2.60
CA MET A 1 -24.39 -0.69 2.84
C MET A 1 -23.78 0.60 2.30
N ASN A 2 -23.31 1.50 3.17
CA ASN A 2 -22.63 2.70 2.68
C ASN A 2 -21.47 2.23 1.83
N ASP A 3 -21.34 2.79 0.65
CA ASP A 3 -20.24 2.46 -0.27
C ASP A 3 -18.94 3.07 0.29
N TYR A 4 -18.30 2.31 1.20
CA TYR A 4 -17.05 2.71 1.85
C TYR A 4 -15.94 2.97 0.82
N LEU A 5 -15.96 2.27 -0.32
CA LEU A 5 -15.00 2.47 -1.40
C LEU A 5 -15.12 3.88 -1.99
N GLN A 6 -16.36 4.37 -2.19
CA GLN A 6 -16.58 5.74 -2.68
C GLN A 6 -16.15 6.80 -1.66
N THR A 7 -16.41 6.55 -0.36
CA THR A 7 -15.98 7.46 0.70
C THR A 7 -14.47 7.55 0.79
N ASN A 8 -13.78 6.41 0.78
CA ASN A 8 -12.31 6.36 0.78
C ASN A 8 -11.73 7.00 -0.49
N ALA A 9 -12.30 6.74 -1.67
CA ALA A 9 -11.87 7.37 -2.93
C ALA A 9 -12.03 8.90 -2.89
N ARG A 10 -13.13 9.40 -2.32
CA ARG A 10 -13.36 10.84 -2.15
C ARG A 10 -12.35 11.47 -1.19
N TYR A 11 -12.04 10.81 -0.09
CA TYR A 11 -11.03 11.26 0.85
C TYR A 11 -9.69 11.48 0.16
N TRP A 12 -9.20 10.49 -0.60
CA TRP A 12 -7.91 10.58 -1.28
C TRP A 12 -7.90 11.59 -2.44
N SER A 13 -9.01 11.79 -3.13
CA SER A 13 -9.07 12.78 -4.24
C SER A 13 -8.87 14.23 -3.79
N GLY A 14 -8.98 14.52 -2.49
CA GLY A 14 -8.91 15.88 -1.94
C GLY A 14 -7.71 16.19 -1.04
N THR A 15 -6.93 15.21 -0.62
CA THR A 15 -6.12 15.36 0.60
C THR A 15 -4.61 15.52 0.39
N TYR A 16 -4.05 15.25 -0.79
CA TYR A 16 -2.60 15.13 -0.89
C TYR A 16 -1.96 16.14 -1.85
N ASN A 17 -1.13 17.04 -1.31
CA ASN A 17 -0.45 18.07 -2.10
C ASN A 17 1.08 17.90 -2.21
N ALA A 18 1.70 16.97 -1.46
CA ALA A 18 3.16 16.79 -1.48
C ALA A 18 3.52 15.31 -1.34
N PRO A 19 3.97 14.66 -2.41
CA PRO A 19 4.38 13.27 -2.35
C PRO A 19 5.72 13.14 -1.61
N ASN A 20 5.69 12.49 -0.46
CA ASN A 20 6.87 12.16 0.33
C ASN A 20 7.12 10.64 0.25
N VAL A 21 8.38 10.26 0.15
CA VAL A 21 8.78 8.86 0.29
C VAL A 21 8.85 8.52 1.77
N GLU A 22 8.08 7.54 2.20
CA GLU A 22 8.10 7.07 3.57
C GLU A 22 9.47 6.49 3.96
N SER A 23 9.95 6.82 5.15
CA SER A 23 11.31 6.47 5.59
C SER A 23 11.59 4.96 5.61
N PHE A 24 10.57 4.14 5.83
CA PHE A 24 10.70 2.69 5.82
C PHE A 24 10.91 2.10 4.41
N ILE A 25 10.57 2.82 3.34
CA ILE A 25 10.89 2.42 1.96
C ILE A 25 12.40 2.39 1.75
N PHE A 26 13.13 3.40 2.25
CA PHE A 26 14.60 3.40 2.19
C PHE A 26 15.22 2.22 2.96
N ARG A 27 14.62 1.86 4.11
CA ARG A 27 15.06 0.71 4.91
C ARG A 27 14.73 -0.61 4.21
N PHE A 28 13.55 -0.74 3.63
CA PHE A 28 13.14 -1.88 2.83
C PHE A 28 14.13 -2.11 1.68
N TYR A 29 14.39 -1.07 0.88
CA TYR A 29 15.37 -1.16 -0.20
C TYR A 29 16.78 -1.52 0.32
N GLY A 30 17.33 -0.72 1.24
CA GLY A 30 18.72 -0.83 1.63
C GLY A 30 19.03 -2.09 2.42
N ARG A 31 18.14 -2.52 3.33
CA ARG A 31 18.39 -3.66 4.21
C ARG A 31 17.86 -4.98 3.65
N ILE A 32 16.70 -4.97 3.04
CA ILE A 32 16.05 -6.19 2.57
C ILE A 32 16.39 -6.43 1.11
N LEU A 33 15.94 -5.58 0.18
CA LEU A 33 16.17 -5.86 -1.24
C LEU A 33 17.65 -5.93 -1.59
N LYS A 34 18.40 -4.90 -1.24
CA LYS A 34 19.83 -4.82 -1.63
C LYS A 34 20.72 -5.74 -0.81
N PHE A 35 20.59 -5.71 0.53
CA PHE A 35 21.50 -6.46 1.40
C PHE A 35 21.19 -7.95 1.47
N ASP A 36 19.91 -8.32 1.73
CA ASP A 36 19.55 -9.73 1.92
C ASP A 36 19.36 -10.48 0.59
N TYR A 37 18.89 -9.79 -0.46
CA TYR A 37 18.54 -10.43 -1.74
C TYR A 37 19.44 -10.01 -2.91
N GLY A 38 20.34 -9.04 -2.76
CA GLY A 38 21.19 -8.54 -3.85
C GLY A 38 20.41 -7.81 -4.96
N ILE A 39 19.18 -7.36 -4.68
CA ILE A 39 18.31 -6.68 -5.63
C ILE A 39 18.52 -5.17 -5.46
N ASP A 40 19.16 -4.53 -6.43
CA ASP A 40 19.52 -3.11 -6.36
C ASP A 40 19.02 -2.24 -7.53
N GLY A 41 18.25 -2.84 -8.43
CA GLY A 41 17.69 -2.18 -9.62
C GLY A 41 18.54 -2.35 -10.88
N SER A 42 19.78 -2.84 -10.77
CA SER A 42 20.65 -3.06 -11.93
C SER A 42 20.15 -4.15 -12.88
N GLY A 43 19.31 -5.06 -12.38
CA GLY A 43 18.64 -6.09 -13.16
C GLY A 43 17.37 -5.62 -13.84
N HIS A 44 16.99 -4.35 -13.70
CA HIS A 44 15.70 -3.79 -14.16
C HIS A 44 14.51 -4.62 -13.67
N GLU A 45 14.56 -5.02 -12.38
CA GLU A 45 13.47 -5.80 -11.78
C GLU A 45 12.16 -5.04 -11.87
N ARG A 46 11.11 -5.73 -12.30
CA ARG A 46 9.76 -5.16 -12.45
C ARG A 46 9.12 -4.96 -11.08
N LEU A 47 8.85 -3.71 -10.74
CA LEU A 47 8.25 -3.31 -9.47
C LEU A 47 6.87 -2.72 -9.70
N LEU A 48 5.85 -3.28 -9.03
CA LEU A 48 4.49 -2.73 -8.97
C LEU A 48 4.26 -2.07 -7.61
N ASP A 49 3.77 -0.83 -7.63
CA ASP A 49 3.21 -0.15 -6.46
C ASP A 49 1.68 -0.15 -6.55
N PHE A 50 1.03 -0.90 -5.68
CA PHE A 50 -0.43 -1.00 -5.60
C PHE A 50 -0.96 0.03 -4.59
N GLY A 51 -1.65 1.05 -5.10
CA GLY A 51 -2.00 2.26 -4.37
C GLY A 51 -0.87 3.28 -4.40
N CYS A 52 -0.32 3.52 -5.59
CA CYS A 52 0.91 4.30 -5.76
C CYS A 52 0.74 5.82 -5.51
N GLY A 53 -0.50 6.31 -5.38
CA GLY A 53 -0.79 7.73 -5.26
C GLY A 53 -0.09 8.54 -6.36
N GLN A 54 0.62 9.59 -5.96
CA GLN A 54 1.39 10.46 -6.85
C GLN A 54 2.77 9.92 -7.24
N GLY A 55 3.05 8.63 -6.98
CA GLY A 55 4.24 7.92 -7.42
C GLY A 55 5.52 8.22 -6.65
N ALA A 56 5.44 8.65 -5.38
CA ALA A 56 6.63 9.01 -4.62
C ALA A 56 7.61 7.84 -4.43
N ALA A 57 7.12 6.67 -4.03
CA ALA A 57 7.95 5.48 -3.88
C ALA A 57 8.51 5.02 -5.23
N LEU A 58 7.71 5.07 -6.29
CA LEU A 58 8.16 4.71 -7.63
C LEU A 58 9.25 5.64 -8.16
N ALA A 59 9.18 6.95 -7.92
CA ALA A 59 10.24 7.87 -8.29
C ALA A 59 11.58 7.54 -7.60
N PHE A 60 11.55 7.04 -6.37
CA PHE A 60 12.74 6.55 -5.68
C PHE A 60 13.31 5.30 -6.35
N PHE A 61 12.48 4.29 -6.64
CA PHE A 61 12.93 3.04 -7.25
C PHE A 61 13.35 3.22 -8.72
N ASP A 62 12.65 4.06 -9.49
CA ASP A 62 13.01 4.42 -10.87
C ASP A 62 14.43 5.01 -10.96
N ASN A 63 14.77 5.92 -10.05
CA ASN A 63 16.13 6.48 -9.96
C ASN A 63 17.22 5.44 -9.62
N LEU A 64 16.82 4.26 -9.12
CA LEU A 64 17.73 3.15 -8.84
C LEU A 64 17.80 2.14 -10.00
N GLY A 65 17.01 2.32 -11.07
CA GLY A 65 17.03 1.48 -12.26
C GLY A 65 15.99 0.37 -12.31
N PHE A 66 15.03 0.32 -11.37
CA PHE A 66 13.90 -0.61 -11.44
C PHE A 66 12.96 -0.25 -12.60
N ASP A 67 12.32 -1.25 -13.20
CA ASP A 67 11.21 -1.08 -14.16
C ASP A 67 9.89 -0.88 -13.38
N CYS A 68 9.51 0.37 -13.16
CA CYS A 68 8.48 0.78 -12.23
C CYS A 68 7.09 0.90 -12.86
N PHE A 69 6.08 0.37 -12.16
CA PHE A 69 4.66 0.42 -12.54
C PHE A 69 3.81 0.83 -11.34
N GLY A 70 2.77 1.62 -11.56
CA GLY A 70 1.88 2.08 -10.50
C GLY A 70 0.41 1.99 -10.87
N VAL A 71 -0.40 1.58 -9.90
CA VAL A 71 -1.86 1.60 -10.02
C VAL A 71 -2.47 2.28 -8.80
N ASP A 72 -3.53 3.07 -9.03
CA ASP A 72 -4.29 3.74 -7.97
C ASP A 72 -5.74 3.95 -8.41
N ILE A 73 -6.65 4.12 -7.45
CA ILE A 73 -8.06 4.45 -7.71
C ILE A 73 -8.25 5.95 -7.98
N ALA A 74 -7.32 6.80 -7.53
CA ALA A 74 -7.41 8.25 -7.61
C ALA A 74 -6.86 8.76 -8.96
N ALA A 75 -7.74 9.10 -9.90
CA ALA A 75 -7.36 9.57 -11.23
C ALA A 75 -6.50 10.84 -11.20
N ASN A 76 -6.74 11.74 -10.23
CA ASN A 76 -5.94 12.96 -10.06
C ASN A 76 -4.50 12.64 -9.66
N ASP A 77 -4.30 11.67 -8.76
CA ASP A 77 -2.97 11.26 -8.31
C ASP A 77 -2.19 10.57 -9.43
N ILE A 78 -2.85 9.72 -10.21
CA ILE A 78 -2.26 9.12 -11.42
C ILE A 78 -1.86 10.19 -12.45
N ALA A 79 -2.66 11.24 -12.63
CA ALA A 79 -2.29 12.35 -13.51
C ALA A 79 -1.04 13.08 -13.02
N VAL A 80 -0.91 13.30 -11.71
CA VAL A 80 0.29 13.87 -11.09
C VAL A 80 1.50 12.95 -11.25
N ALA A 81 1.36 11.64 -10.97
CA ALA A 81 2.43 10.66 -11.14
C ALA A 81 2.97 10.65 -12.58
N ARG A 82 2.08 10.62 -13.57
CA ARG A 82 2.45 10.71 -15.01
C ARG A 82 3.19 12.00 -15.34
N SER A 83 2.77 13.13 -14.79
CA SER A 83 3.42 14.44 -15.01
C SER A 83 4.83 14.49 -14.40
N ARG A 84 5.03 13.84 -13.26
CA ARG A 84 6.32 13.79 -12.56
C ARG A 84 7.32 12.82 -13.20
N MET A 85 6.83 11.75 -13.79
CA MET A 85 7.64 10.70 -14.44
C MET A 85 7.19 10.51 -15.89
N PRO A 86 7.41 11.53 -16.77
CA PRO A 86 6.89 11.52 -18.13
C PRO A 86 7.50 10.40 -19.00
N HIS A 87 8.72 9.94 -18.68
CA HIS A 87 9.42 8.86 -19.39
C HIS A 87 8.78 7.50 -19.18
N ILE A 88 8.05 7.29 -18.06
CA ILE A 88 7.28 6.08 -17.76
C ILE A 88 5.78 6.38 -17.56
N ALA A 89 5.26 7.46 -18.14
CA ALA A 89 3.85 7.85 -17.95
C ALA A 89 2.84 6.75 -18.34
N SER A 90 3.18 5.88 -19.29
CA SER A 90 2.37 4.72 -19.70
C SER A 90 2.34 3.59 -18.65
N HIS A 91 3.24 3.60 -17.68
CA HIS A 91 3.32 2.61 -16.59
C HIS A 91 2.41 2.96 -15.40
N PHE A 92 1.58 3.98 -15.51
CA PHE A 92 0.59 4.35 -14.50
C PHE A 92 -0.82 4.12 -14.99
N ALA A 93 -1.66 3.46 -14.19
CA ALA A 93 -3.06 3.22 -14.54
C ALA A 93 -4.02 3.52 -13.37
N VAL A 94 -5.19 4.07 -13.72
CA VAL A 94 -6.33 4.14 -12.79
C VAL A 94 -7.01 2.78 -12.79
N ILE A 95 -7.33 2.27 -11.61
CA ILE A 95 -8.01 0.99 -11.41
C ILE A 95 -9.38 1.18 -10.74
N ASP A 96 -10.23 0.17 -10.85
CA ASP A 96 -11.50 0.14 -10.13
C ASP A 96 -11.25 0.05 -8.62
N PRO A 97 -11.96 0.83 -7.77
CA PRO A 97 -11.88 0.72 -6.32
C PRO A 97 -12.21 -0.68 -5.80
N LYS A 98 -13.07 -1.44 -6.53
CA LYS A 98 -13.37 -2.81 -6.17
C LYS A 98 -12.33 -3.77 -6.73
N PRO A 99 -11.58 -4.49 -5.87
CA PRO A 99 -10.55 -5.41 -6.35
C PRO A 99 -11.14 -6.55 -7.18
N ASN A 100 -10.46 -6.85 -8.30
CA ASN A 100 -10.77 -8.00 -9.15
C ASN A 100 -9.57 -8.96 -9.15
N PRO A 101 -9.69 -10.18 -8.61
CA PRO A 101 -8.58 -11.14 -8.51
C PRO A 101 -8.04 -11.60 -9.87
N GLU A 102 -8.84 -11.49 -10.95
CA GLU A 102 -8.43 -11.87 -12.30
C GLU A 102 -7.79 -10.73 -13.10
N GLN A 103 -7.68 -9.54 -12.51
CA GLN A 103 -7.07 -8.40 -13.16
C GLN A 103 -5.57 -8.57 -13.28
N ILE A 104 -5.04 -8.42 -14.49
CA ILE A 104 -3.60 -8.43 -14.75
C ILE A 104 -3.15 -7.02 -15.10
N PHE A 105 -2.20 -6.49 -14.32
CA PHE A 105 -1.63 -5.17 -14.51
C PHE A 105 -0.39 -5.26 -15.42
N PHE A 106 -0.33 -4.49 -16.50
CA PHE A 106 0.84 -4.34 -17.36
C PHE A 106 1.48 -5.69 -17.78
N GLY A 107 0.66 -6.72 -18.02
CA GLY A 107 1.11 -8.07 -18.39
C GLY A 107 1.61 -8.94 -17.22
N GLY A 108 1.48 -8.47 -15.98
CA GLY A 108 1.87 -9.24 -14.80
C GLY A 108 3.38 -9.51 -14.70
N ASN A 109 3.74 -10.62 -14.06
CA ASN A 109 5.12 -11.09 -13.91
C ASN A 109 6.05 -10.10 -13.18
N PHE A 110 5.55 -9.49 -12.11
CA PHE A 110 6.34 -8.61 -11.27
C PHE A 110 7.30 -9.39 -10.39
N ASP A 111 8.50 -8.84 -10.20
CA ASP A 111 9.54 -9.35 -9.30
C ASP A 111 9.33 -8.85 -7.87
N ILE A 112 8.78 -7.64 -7.77
CA ILE A 112 8.49 -6.97 -6.50
C ILE A 112 7.12 -6.31 -6.58
N VAL A 113 6.34 -6.48 -5.52
CA VAL A 113 5.11 -5.71 -5.30
C VAL A 113 5.24 -4.97 -3.98
N ILE A 114 4.95 -3.68 -3.99
CA ILE A 114 4.78 -2.89 -2.77
C ILE A 114 3.33 -2.41 -2.66
N SER A 115 2.83 -2.32 -1.42
CA SER A 115 1.53 -1.72 -1.14
C SER A 115 1.57 -1.06 0.23
N ILE A 116 1.74 0.25 0.21
CA ILE A 116 2.05 1.04 1.39
C ILE A 116 0.88 1.94 1.75
N GLN A 117 0.33 1.75 2.96
CA GLN A 117 -0.81 2.53 3.44
C GLN A 117 -2.01 2.50 2.47
N THR A 118 -2.29 1.34 1.90
CA THR A 118 -3.33 1.14 0.87
C THR A 118 -4.29 0.03 1.23
N LEU A 119 -3.79 -1.15 1.59
CA LEU A 119 -4.62 -2.33 1.86
C LEU A 119 -5.48 -2.19 3.11
N ASP A 120 -5.13 -1.32 4.03
CA ASP A 120 -5.93 -0.96 5.20
C ASP A 120 -7.21 -0.17 4.88
N PHE A 121 -7.40 0.29 3.64
CA PHE A 121 -8.65 0.90 3.18
C PHE A 121 -9.68 -0.11 2.66
N LEU A 122 -9.36 -1.40 2.69
CA LEU A 122 -10.22 -2.48 2.19
C LEU A 122 -10.90 -3.24 3.33
N SER A 123 -12.13 -3.68 3.10
CA SER A 123 -12.79 -4.67 3.96
C SER A 123 -12.01 -6.00 3.94
N ASN A 124 -12.28 -6.93 4.87
CA ASN A 124 -11.63 -8.24 4.82
C ASN A 124 -11.91 -8.96 3.50
N THR A 125 -13.15 -8.90 3.03
CA THR A 125 -13.54 -9.52 1.75
C THR A 125 -12.78 -8.91 0.57
N ASP A 126 -12.73 -7.58 0.49
CA ASP A 126 -12.03 -6.91 -0.61
C ASP A 126 -10.50 -7.00 -0.47
N PHE A 127 -9.98 -7.05 0.76
CA PHE A 127 -8.58 -7.35 1.03
C PHE A 127 -8.16 -8.72 0.45
N ASP A 128 -8.95 -9.76 0.71
CA ASP A 128 -8.66 -11.11 0.20
C ASP A 128 -8.67 -11.15 -1.34
N LEU A 129 -9.58 -10.40 -1.98
CA LEU A 129 -9.60 -10.27 -3.45
C LEU A 129 -8.36 -9.52 -3.96
N ALA A 130 -7.96 -8.44 -3.30
CA ALA A 130 -6.76 -7.68 -3.66
C ALA A 130 -5.49 -8.53 -3.50
N ILE A 131 -5.34 -9.27 -2.41
CA ILE A 131 -4.19 -10.17 -2.19
C ILE A 131 -4.11 -11.25 -3.27
N LYS A 132 -5.24 -11.85 -3.68
CA LYS A 132 -5.28 -12.80 -4.80
C LYS A 132 -4.87 -12.14 -6.12
N CYS A 133 -5.37 -10.93 -6.38
CA CYS A 133 -4.98 -10.15 -7.56
C CYS A 133 -3.47 -9.91 -7.59
N LEU A 134 -2.90 -9.42 -6.50
CA LEU A 134 -1.46 -9.17 -6.40
C LEU A 134 -0.65 -10.46 -6.58
N TYR A 135 -1.07 -11.55 -5.93
CA TYR A 135 -0.43 -12.85 -6.08
C TYR A 135 -0.42 -13.31 -7.55
N ASN A 136 -1.54 -13.17 -8.29
CA ASN A 136 -1.65 -13.56 -9.70
C ASN A 136 -0.77 -12.70 -10.62
N ASN A 137 -0.45 -11.48 -10.23
CA ASN A 137 0.43 -10.57 -10.98
C ASN A 137 1.92 -10.80 -10.75
N MET A 138 2.32 -11.66 -9.82
CA MET A 138 3.70 -11.90 -9.41
C MET A 138 4.27 -13.19 -9.97
N LYS A 139 5.60 -13.25 -10.19
CA LYS A 139 6.34 -14.47 -10.50
C LYS A 139 6.51 -15.35 -9.25
N VAL A 140 6.73 -16.65 -9.41
CA VAL A 140 7.26 -17.50 -8.32
C VAL A 140 8.63 -16.96 -7.88
N GLY A 141 8.86 -16.92 -6.58
CA GLY A 141 10.08 -16.35 -5.98
C GLY A 141 10.07 -14.82 -5.83
N SER A 142 9.05 -14.13 -6.33
CA SER A 142 8.93 -12.65 -6.19
C SER A 142 8.57 -12.23 -4.77
N LYS A 143 8.75 -10.97 -4.47
CA LYS A 143 8.67 -10.38 -3.14
C LYS A 143 7.48 -9.42 -3.03
N ILE A 144 6.79 -9.48 -1.89
CA ILE A 144 5.77 -8.48 -1.53
C ILE A 144 6.19 -7.75 -0.26
N TYR A 145 6.04 -6.43 -0.25
CA TYR A 145 6.18 -5.60 0.94
C TYR A 145 4.95 -4.72 1.12
N ALA A 146 4.30 -4.83 2.27
CA ALA A 146 3.07 -4.11 2.55
C ALA A 146 3.04 -3.57 3.97
N SER A 147 2.27 -2.50 4.19
CA SER A 147 1.98 -1.98 5.52
C SER A 147 0.49 -1.89 5.78
N MET A 148 0.10 -2.01 7.06
CA MET A 148 -1.27 -1.82 7.52
C MET A 148 -1.29 -1.11 8.87
N ASN A 149 -2.34 -0.33 9.14
CA ASN A 149 -2.56 0.31 10.43
C ASN A 149 -2.68 -0.72 11.54
N GLY A 150 -1.91 -0.53 12.62
CA GLY A 150 -1.98 -1.35 13.81
C GLY A 150 -3.14 -0.95 14.73
N TRP A 151 -3.54 -1.86 15.61
CA TRP A 151 -4.65 -1.65 16.55
C TRP A 151 -4.46 -0.45 17.50
N ALA A 152 -3.22 -0.09 17.82
CA ALA A 152 -2.90 1.06 18.64
C ALA A 152 -2.81 2.38 17.87
N HIS A 153 -3.04 2.38 16.55
CA HIS A 153 -3.07 3.61 15.75
C HIS A 153 -4.14 4.57 16.27
N TYR A 154 -3.83 5.86 16.43
CA TYR A 154 -4.72 6.86 17.00
C TYR A 154 -6.08 6.98 16.28
N TYR A 155 -6.16 6.68 14.99
CA TYR A 155 -7.43 6.60 14.26
C TYR A 155 -8.45 5.70 14.94
N ARG A 156 -7.98 4.62 15.59
CA ARG A 156 -8.83 3.65 16.26
C ARG A 156 -9.63 4.25 17.42
N ASN A 157 -9.11 5.31 18.07
CA ASN A 157 -9.79 6.01 19.16
C ASN A 157 -11.01 6.82 18.68
N HIS A 158 -11.10 7.08 17.37
CA HIS A 158 -12.15 7.85 16.69
C HIS A 158 -12.96 7.00 15.71
N ALA A 159 -12.94 5.68 15.91
CA ALA A 159 -13.50 4.73 14.96
C ALA A 159 -14.64 3.91 15.55
N THR A 160 -15.67 3.67 14.74
CA THR A 160 -16.79 2.78 15.05
C THR A 160 -16.76 1.58 14.12
N TYR A 161 -16.87 0.36 14.68
CA TYR A 161 -16.91 -0.86 13.88
C TYR A 161 -18.18 -0.94 13.04
N VAL A 162 -18.04 -1.23 11.74
CA VAL A 162 -19.14 -1.29 10.78
C VAL A 162 -19.31 -2.63 10.08
N GLY A 163 -18.48 -3.61 10.43
CA GLY A 163 -18.51 -4.97 9.87
C GLY A 163 -17.39 -5.26 8.89
N ASP A 164 -17.19 -6.53 8.57
CA ASP A 164 -16.18 -7.06 7.63
C ASP A 164 -14.76 -6.46 7.84
N GLY A 165 -14.34 -6.32 9.10
CA GLY A 165 -13.04 -5.75 9.45
C GLY A 165 -12.94 -4.24 9.36
N LEU A 166 -13.95 -3.55 8.83
CA LEU A 166 -13.93 -2.11 8.65
C LEU A 166 -14.38 -1.34 9.89
N TRP A 167 -13.71 -0.22 10.10
CA TRP A 167 -13.99 0.79 11.11
C TRP A 167 -14.19 2.14 10.43
N HIS A 168 -15.31 2.78 10.68
CA HIS A 168 -15.58 4.14 10.23
C HIS A 168 -14.88 5.12 11.16
N VAL A 169 -13.87 5.80 10.65
CA VAL A 169 -13.08 6.81 11.37
C VAL A 169 -13.64 8.18 11.06
N GLN A 170 -14.09 8.88 12.10
CA GLN A 170 -14.55 10.27 12.00
C GLN A 170 -13.79 11.11 13.03
N PHE A 171 -12.95 12.00 12.55
CA PHE A 171 -12.11 12.82 13.41
C PHE A 171 -11.87 14.16 12.78
N LYS A 172 -12.21 15.23 13.52
CA LYS A 172 -12.05 16.60 13.05
C LYS A 172 -11.37 17.46 14.10
N THR A 173 -10.34 18.15 13.68
CA THR A 173 -9.67 19.22 14.42
C THR A 173 -9.51 20.44 13.52
N ASP A 174 -8.87 21.50 14.00
CA ASP A 174 -8.53 22.68 13.18
C ASP A 174 -7.60 22.34 12.01
N ARG A 175 -6.86 21.24 12.10
CA ARG A 175 -5.85 20.80 11.10
C ARG A 175 -6.27 19.55 10.32
N LEU A 176 -7.16 18.72 10.86
CA LEU A 176 -7.45 17.39 10.34
C LEU A 176 -8.97 17.24 10.18
N ASP A 177 -9.41 16.70 9.07
CA ASP A 177 -10.80 16.36 8.80
C ASP A 177 -10.83 14.96 8.14
N TYR A 178 -11.07 13.94 8.95
CA TYR A 178 -11.11 12.54 8.50
C TYR A 178 -12.53 12.01 8.50
N ASP A 179 -12.95 11.49 7.35
CA ASP A 179 -14.17 10.71 7.16
C ASP A 179 -13.83 9.55 6.21
N LEU A 180 -13.38 8.43 6.78
CA LEU A 180 -12.85 7.31 6.02
C LEU A 180 -13.06 5.97 6.73
N TYR A 181 -12.87 4.88 6.00
CA TYR A 181 -13.01 3.52 6.52
C TYR A 181 -11.67 2.81 6.51
N LEU A 182 -11.31 2.20 7.64
CA LEU A 182 -10.03 1.52 7.82
C LEU A 182 -10.20 0.12 8.42
N ASN A 183 -9.33 -0.76 8.02
CA ASN A 183 -9.10 -2.08 8.59
C ASN A 183 -7.82 -2.03 9.43
N PHE A 184 -7.86 -2.53 10.67
CA PHE A 184 -6.73 -2.52 11.58
C PHE A 184 -6.26 -3.94 11.87
N VAL A 185 -4.96 -4.10 12.03
CA VAL A 185 -4.31 -5.35 12.40
C VAL A 185 -3.95 -5.32 13.88
N ARG A 186 -4.28 -6.36 14.64
CA ARG A 186 -4.05 -6.42 16.09
C ARG A 186 -2.59 -6.66 16.44
N ASP A 187 -1.97 -7.58 15.70
CA ASP A 187 -0.62 -8.07 15.97
C ASP A 187 0.02 -8.67 14.71
N LYS A 188 1.25 -9.15 14.86
CA LYS A 188 2.02 -9.79 13.79
C LYS A 188 1.39 -11.10 13.31
N GLU A 189 0.67 -11.82 14.16
CA GLU A 189 0.02 -13.09 13.81
C GLU A 189 -1.17 -12.84 12.88
N GLU A 190 -1.99 -11.83 13.18
CA GLU A 190 -3.07 -11.41 12.29
C GLU A 190 -2.54 -10.87 10.96
N MET A 191 -1.43 -10.10 10.99
CA MET A 191 -0.76 -9.65 9.77
C MET A 191 -0.31 -10.84 8.91
N ALA A 192 0.36 -11.84 9.49
CA ALA A 192 0.77 -13.05 8.77
C ALA A 192 -0.43 -13.81 8.19
N LYS A 193 -1.53 -13.92 8.93
CA LYS A 193 -2.75 -14.59 8.48
C LYS A 193 -3.38 -13.88 7.27
N LYS A 194 -3.43 -12.55 7.28
CA LYS A 194 -3.94 -11.77 6.14
C LYS A 194 -3.14 -12.01 4.86
N PHE A 195 -1.84 -12.22 4.97
CA PHE A 195 -0.94 -12.49 3.84
C PHE A 195 -0.62 -13.98 3.65
N SER A 196 -1.52 -14.88 4.02
CA SER A 196 -1.30 -16.34 4.05
C SER A 196 -1.00 -16.99 2.70
N LEU A 197 -1.22 -16.30 1.57
CA LEU A 197 -0.80 -16.75 0.24
C LEU A 197 0.72 -16.66 0.03
N PHE A 198 1.42 -15.92 0.87
CA PHE A 198 2.87 -15.71 0.79
C PHE A 198 3.58 -16.39 1.95
N ARG A 199 4.77 -16.92 1.70
CA ARG A 199 5.64 -17.34 2.79
C ARG A 199 6.20 -16.10 3.50
N PRO A 200 5.90 -15.89 4.80
CA PRO A 200 6.40 -14.74 5.52
C PRO A 200 7.92 -14.84 5.74
N VAL A 201 8.62 -13.72 5.61
CA VAL A 201 10.07 -13.61 5.88
C VAL A 201 10.30 -12.65 7.05
N TYR A 202 9.74 -11.43 6.97
CA TYR A 202 9.81 -10.46 8.05
C TYR A 202 8.42 -9.93 8.38
N LEU A 203 8.15 -9.85 9.68
CA LEU A 203 6.98 -9.23 10.28
C LEU A 203 7.47 -8.22 11.30
N ASP A 204 7.30 -6.94 11.00
CA ASP A 204 7.81 -5.88 11.84
C ASP A 204 6.75 -4.79 12.05
N TYR A 205 7.10 -3.73 12.74
CA TYR A 205 6.27 -2.57 12.94
C TYR A 205 7.13 -1.31 13.05
N TYR A 206 6.50 -0.17 12.81
CA TYR A 206 7.03 1.13 13.17
C TYR A 206 5.92 1.97 13.81
N ASP A 207 6.30 2.96 14.61
CA ASP A 207 5.40 3.88 15.28
C ASP A 207 5.98 5.29 15.24
N TYR A 208 5.18 6.24 14.82
CA TYR A 208 5.48 7.67 14.83
C TYR A 208 4.62 8.36 15.88
N SER A 209 5.01 8.27 17.15
CA SER A 209 4.26 8.84 18.28
C SER A 209 4.74 10.23 18.66
N PHE A 210 5.08 11.07 17.71
CA PHE A 210 5.61 12.42 18.00
C PHE A 210 4.56 13.54 17.94
N ARG A 211 3.32 13.20 17.61
CA ARG A 211 2.20 14.13 17.54
C ARG A 211 1.26 13.98 18.73
N GLU A 212 0.49 15.04 19.01
CA GLU A 212 -0.51 15.06 20.07
C GLU A 212 -1.63 14.03 19.86
N GLU A 213 -1.90 13.67 18.61
CA GLU A 213 -2.93 12.70 18.23
C GLU A 213 -2.64 11.30 18.78
N GLY A 214 -1.36 10.94 18.94
CA GLY A 214 -0.93 9.68 19.53
C GLY A 214 -0.12 8.78 18.60
N SER A 215 -0.18 7.48 18.84
CA SER A 215 0.55 6.46 18.10
C SER A 215 0.08 6.35 16.65
N GLU A 216 1.01 6.34 15.71
CA GLU A 216 0.79 5.98 14.30
C GLU A 216 1.32 4.56 14.03
N LEU A 217 1.06 3.62 14.94
CA LEU A 217 1.52 2.24 14.81
C LEU A 217 1.08 1.62 13.49
N ARG A 218 2.03 1.06 12.76
CA ARG A 218 1.79 0.29 11.54
C ARG A 218 2.59 -0.99 11.56
N TYR A 219 1.94 -2.08 11.19
CA TYR A 219 2.63 -3.35 10.91
C TYR A 219 3.10 -3.41 9.47
N THR A 220 4.25 -4.04 9.26
CA THR A 220 4.79 -4.33 7.93
C THR A 220 4.93 -5.84 7.73
N PHE A 221 4.61 -6.27 6.52
CA PHE A 221 4.77 -7.64 6.05
C PHE A 221 5.76 -7.66 4.89
N PHE A 222 6.75 -8.52 4.98
CA PHE A 222 7.59 -8.90 3.85
C PHE A 222 7.49 -10.40 3.65
N GLY A 223 7.14 -10.83 2.44
CA GLY A 223 6.97 -12.24 2.10
C GLY A 223 7.37 -12.56 0.66
N VAL A 224 7.41 -13.85 0.37
CA VAL A 224 7.79 -14.42 -0.93
C VAL A 224 6.64 -15.26 -1.48
N LYS A 225 6.36 -15.13 -2.78
CA LYS A 225 5.46 -16.02 -3.51
C LYS A 225 6.17 -17.36 -3.77
N GLU A 226 5.57 -18.46 -3.32
CA GLU A 226 6.03 -19.82 -3.60
C GLU A 226 5.27 -20.49 -4.74
#